data_57a1f45afba34402b3c6b15d4544ecbb
#
_entry.id   57a1f45afba34402b3c6b15d4544ecbb
#
_cell.length_a   1.000
_cell.length_b   1.000
_cell.length_c   1.000
_cell.angle_alpha   90.00
_cell.angle_beta   90.00
_cell.angle_gamma   90.00
#
_symmetry.space_group_name_H-M   'P 1'
#
loop_
_entity.id
_entity.type
_entity.pdbx_description
1 polymer ?
#
loop_
_entity_poly.entity_id
_entity_poly.type
_entity_poly.pdbx_seq_one_letter_code
_entity_poly.pdbx_strand_id
1 'polypeptide(L)'
;TQIFMEAVGISYAKQSNMGTLSGLNVANQQANPINELDFQVAAKMQKVNRDIEFTFIQGTYNKATSDATVNKTRGLVEAVTTNTKAMSSKPLGLWDIADMVKKIYGANAPTDGLCLWCDATTLFQVNADAVQNGLTVVPAARNINGISLSSVVTPIGVVYLYLGEYLPVGTALLLNLSVLAPVYQPVPGKGNFFLEPLAKVGA
;
A
#
# COMPACT_ATOMS: atom_id res chain seq x y z
N THR A 1 17.44 0.85 6.79
CA THR A 1 16.31 1.69 7.24
C THR A 1 16.14 2.84 6.29
N GLN A 2 14.92 3.14 5.88
CA GLN A 2 14.56 4.33 5.10
C GLN A 2 13.80 5.30 5.99
N ILE A 3 14.07 6.59 5.84
CA ILE A 3 13.37 7.65 6.57
C ILE A 3 12.48 8.38 5.56
N PHE A 4 11.21 8.53 5.92
CA PHE A 4 10.24 9.34 5.18
C PHE A 4 10.03 10.64 5.93
N MET A 5 10.17 11.76 5.24
CA MET A 5 10.05 13.08 5.83
C MET A 5 9.26 14.02 4.90
N GLU A 6 8.31 14.72 5.47
CA GLU A 6 7.59 15.81 4.80
C GLU A 6 7.63 17.06 5.66
N ALA A 7 7.77 18.20 5.03
CA ALA A 7 7.75 19.48 5.71
C ALA A 7 6.44 20.22 5.47
N VAL A 8 5.96 20.90 6.50
CA VAL A 8 4.81 21.81 6.44
C VAL A 8 5.29 23.21 6.73
N GLY A 9 5.04 24.14 5.81
CA GLY A 9 5.32 25.57 5.98
C GLY A 9 4.06 26.38 5.78
N ILE A 10 3.71 27.20 6.76
CA ILE A 10 2.52 28.07 6.70
C ILE A 10 2.94 29.49 7.05
N SER A 11 2.55 30.44 6.20
CA SER A 11 2.76 31.85 6.48
C SER A 11 1.78 32.36 7.54
N TYR A 12 2.17 33.37 8.29
CA TYR A 12 1.29 33.98 9.27
C TYR A 12 0.00 34.56 8.65
N ALA A 13 0.10 35.08 7.42
CA ALA A 13 -1.08 35.60 6.70
C ALA A 13 -2.09 34.47 6.41
N LYS A 14 -1.60 33.26 6.10
CA LYS A 14 -2.45 32.11 5.86
C LYS A 14 -3.02 31.53 7.15
N GLN A 15 -2.24 31.55 8.21
CA GLN A 15 -2.67 31.11 9.54
C GLN A 15 -3.70 32.06 10.18
N SER A 16 -3.64 33.35 9.89
CA SER A 16 -4.59 34.34 10.38
C SER A 16 -5.94 34.29 9.66
N ASN A 17 -6.03 33.64 8.53
CA ASN A 17 -7.25 33.47 7.76
C ASN A 17 -8.10 32.32 8.36
N MET A 18 -8.92 32.65 9.34
CA MET A 18 -9.77 31.72 10.11
C MET A 18 -10.97 31.16 9.32
N GLY A 19 -10.81 30.90 8.03
CA GLY A 19 -11.86 30.30 7.22
C GLY A 19 -12.97 31.26 6.77
N THR A 20 -12.83 32.55 7.00
CA THR A 20 -13.78 33.56 6.55
C THR A 20 -13.23 34.31 5.34
N LEU A 21 -13.94 34.24 4.22
CA LEU A 21 -13.70 35.16 3.11
C LEU A 21 -14.28 36.53 3.47
N SER A 22 -13.42 37.55 3.51
CA SER A 22 -13.83 38.93 3.66
C SER A 22 -14.76 39.34 2.52
N GLY A 23 -16.03 39.54 2.81
CA GLY A 23 -17.00 40.19 1.90
C GLY A 23 -18.08 39.33 1.26
N LEU A 24 -18.05 38.02 1.33
CA LEU A 24 -19.11 37.14 0.86
C LEU A 24 -19.39 36.01 1.85
N ASN A 25 -20.20 36.33 2.86
CA ASN A 25 -20.83 35.30 3.68
C ASN A 25 -21.97 34.65 2.91
N VAL A 26 -21.67 33.66 2.09
CA VAL A 26 -22.69 32.76 1.60
C VAL A 26 -22.95 31.77 2.71
N ALA A 27 -24.01 32.01 3.46
CA ALA A 27 -24.65 31.13 4.43
C ALA A 27 -23.80 29.89 4.87
N ASN A 28 -23.06 30.03 5.97
CA ASN A 28 -22.37 28.93 6.68
C ASN A 28 -21.37 28.07 5.90
N GLN A 29 -20.92 28.48 4.73
CA GLN A 29 -19.87 27.77 4.02
C GLN A 29 -18.51 28.34 4.39
N GLN A 30 -17.74 27.57 5.14
CA GLN A 30 -16.33 27.85 5.38
C GLN A 30 -15.54 27.49 4.11
N ALA A 31 -14.97 28.50 3.47
CA ALA A 31 -14.15 28.30 2.27
C ALA A 31 -12.76 27.74 2.57
N ASN A 32 -12.27 27.92 3.80
CA ASN A 32 -10.96 27.45 4.26
C ASN A 32 -11.12 26.64 5.55
N PRO A 33 -10.21 25.67 5.82
CA PRO A 33 -10.21 24.98 7.10
C PRO A 33 -9.96 25.95 8.27
N ILE A 34 -10.62 25.71 9.40
CA ILE A 34 -10.51 26.54 10.61
C ILE A 34 -9.06 26.59 11.13
N ASN A 35 -8.35 25.47 11.01
CA ASN A 35 -6.94 25.35 11.36
C ASN A 35 -6.16 24.83 10.14
N GLU A 36 -5.51 25.73 9.44
CA GLU A 36 -4.72 25.39 8.25
C GLU A 36 -3.52 24.49 8.59
N LEU A 37 -2.93 24.66 9.79
CA LEU A 37 -1.81 23.82 10.20
C LEU A 37 -2.23 22.34 10.33
N ASP A 38 -3.30 22.08 11.05
CA ASP A 38 -3.79 20.71 11.27
C ASP A 38 -4.22 20.07 9.95
N PHE A 39 -4.85 20.84 9.07
CA PHE A 39 -5.22 20.37 7.73
C PHE A 39 -3.98 19.98 6.91
N GLN A 40 -2.96 20.83 6.87
CA GLN A 40 -1.72 20.55 6.14
C GLN A 40 -0.96 19.36 6.73
N VAL A 41 -0.91 19.26 8.06
CA VAL A 41 -0.30 18.10 8.75
C VAL A 41 -1.04 16.83 8.40
N ALA A 42 -2.38 16.80 8.44
CA ALA A 42 -3.17 15.64 8.08
C ALA A 42 -2.95 15.21 6.62
N ALA A 43 -2.92 16.18 5.69
CA ALA A 43 -2.64 15.91 4.28
C ALA A 43 -1.23 15.34 4.06
N LYS A 44 -0.22 15.86 4.76
CA LYS A 44 1.16 15.35 4.67
C LYS A 44 1.31 13.97 5.31
N MET A 45 0.60 13.69 6.40
CA MET A 45 0.57 12.36 7.00
C MET A 45 -0.02 11.31 6.04
N GLN A 46 -1.11 11.64 5.34
CA GLN A 46 -1.65 10.76 4.31
C GLN A 46 -0.64 10.51 3.18
N LYS A 47 0.10 11.54 2.75
CA LYS A 47 1.14 11.39 1.74
C LYS A 47 2.24 10.44 2.23
N VAL A 48 2.76 10.65 3.44
CA VAL A 48 3.80 9.77 4.03
C VAL A 48 3.33 8.32 4.10
N ASN A 49 2.08 8.08 4.51
CA ASN A 49 1.53 6.72 4.56
C ASN A 49 1.49 6.06 3.16
N ARG A 50 1.09 6.79 2.12
CA ARG A 50 1.12 6.30 0.73
C ARG A 50 2.54 6.02 0.25
N ASP A 51 3.49 6.89 0.57
CA ASP A 51 4.90 6.72 0.19
C ASP A 51 5.52 5.49 0.87
N ILE A 52 5.14 5.21 2.12
CA ILE A 52 5.54 4.00 2.86
C ILE A 52 4.96 2.75 2.19
N GLU A 53 3.65 2.74 1.91
CA GLU A 53 2.98 1.61 1.27
C GLU A 53 3.56 1.34 -0.12
N PHE A 54 3.72 2.37 -0.94
CA PHE A 54 4.37 2.27 -2.23
C PHE A 54 5.79 1.67 -2.12
N THR A 55 6.57 2.12 -1.14
CA THR A 55 7.94 1.63 -0.93
C THR A 55 7.96 0.17 -0.46
N PHE A 56 7.02 -0.26 0.38
CA PHE A 56 6.93 -1.66 0.78
C PHE A 56 6.58 -2.58 -0.40
N ILE A 57 5.85 -2.09 -1.38
CA ILE A 57 5.47 -2.88 -2.56
C ILE A 57 6.53 -2.80 -3.66
N GLN A 58 6.92 -1.58 -4.07
CA GLN A 58 7.78 -1.34 -5.24
C GLN A 58 9.16 -0.75 -4.92
N GLY A 59 9.52 -0.64 -3.65
CA GLY A 59 10.80 -0.04 -3.26
C GLY A 59 12.00 -0.78 -3.86
N THR A 60 12.95 -0.02 -4.37
CA THR A 60 14.24 -0.54 -4.86
C THR A 60 15.30 -0.38 -3.78
N TYR A 61 15.96 -1.49 -3.43
CA TYR A 61 16.99 -1.48 -2.39
C TYR A 61 18.17 -0.58 -2.76
N ASN A 62 18.54 0.27 -1.84
CA ASN A 62 19.80 1.01 -1.92
C ASN A 62 20.44 1.13 -0.53
N LYS A 63 21.72 0.81 -0.45
CA LYS A 63 22.53 1.04 0.75
C LYS A 63 23.36 2.29 0.53
N ALA A 64 23.22 3.26 1.40
CA ALA A 64 24.07 4.47 1.36
C ALA A 64 25.54 4.10 1.53
N THR A 65 26.36 4.57 0.60
CA THR A 65 27.83 4.43 0.62
C THR A 65 28.52 5.75 0.94
N SER A 66 27.77 6.84 0.93
CA SER A 66 28.24 8.20 1.24
C SER A 66 27.07 9.04 1.76
N ASP A 67 27.35 10.20 2.34
CA ASP A 67 26.34 11.13 2.84
C ASP A 67 25.44 11.70 1.74
N ALA A 68 25.88 11.62 0.48
CA ALA A 68 25.10 12.06 -0.68
C ALA A 68 24.07 11.02 -1.15
N THR A 69 24.15 9.78 -0.68
CA THR A 69 23.23 8.70 -1.05
C THR A 69 22.30 8.35 0.09
N VAL A 70 21.05 8.07 -0.24
CA VAL A 70 20.03 7.71 0.74
C VAL A 70 19.82 6.20 0.82
N ASN A 71 19.57 5.71 2.01
CA ASN A 71 19.13 4.33 2.21
C ASN A 71 17.69 4.16 1.71
N LYS A 72 17.46 3.10 0.93
CA LYS A 72 16.11 2.73 0.47
C LYS A 72 15.80 1.29 0.85
N THR A 73 14.56 1.07 1.25
CA THR A 73 14.05 -0.26 1.64
C THR A 73 13.69 -1.07 0.39
N ARG A 74 13.96 -2.36 0.44
CA ARG A 74 13.55 -3.30 -0.61
C ARG A 74 12.04 -3.53 -0.55
N GLY A 75 11.36 -3.40 -1.68
CA GLY A 75 9.95 -3.72 -1.83
C GLY A 75 9.71 -5.21 -2.07
N LEU A 76 8.46 -5.63 -1.91
CA LEU A 76 8.04 -7.02 -2.10
C LEU A 76 8.29 -7.52 -3.54
N VAL A 77 8.03 -6.66 -4.54
CA VAL A 77 8.26 -7.01 -5.96
C VAL A 77 9.73 -7.30 -6.23
N GLU A 78 10.65 -6.50 -5.71
CA GLU A 78 12.09 -6.71 -5.85
C GLU A 78 12.59 -7.90 -5.01
N ALA A 79 11.93 -8.18 -3.88
CA ALA A 79 12.32 -9.28 -3.00
C ALA A 79 12.02 -10.66 -3.59
N VAL A 80 10.97 -10.78 -4.41
CA VAL A 80 10.57 -12.04 -5.04
C VAL A 80 11.41 -12.30 -6.28
N THR A 81 12.47 -13.07 -6.14
CA THR A 81 13.41 -13.39 -7.23
C THR A 81 13.36 -14.85 -7.68
N THR A 82 13.03 -15.77 -6.77
CA THR A 82 13.15 -17.23 -7.01
C THR A 82 11.87 -17.84 -7.57
N ASN A 83 10.73 -17.56 -6.96
CA ASN A 83 9.43 -18.13 -7.34
C ASN A 83 8.66 -17.19 -8.26
N THR A 84 9.19 -16.96 -9.45
CA THR A 84 8.56 -16.11 -10.46
C THR A 84 7.94 -16.96 -11.57
N LYS A 85 6.90 -16.43 -12.21
CA LYS A 85 6.26 -17.03 -13.39
C LYS A 85 5.98 -15.93 -14.42
N ALA A 86 6.64 -16.01 -15.57
CA ALA A 86 6.36 -15.13 -16.68
C ALA A 86 5.11 -15.61 -17.42
N MET A 87 4.10 -14.76 -17.55
CA MET A 87 2.84 -15.08 -18.21
C MET A 87 2.86 -14.82 -19.73
N SER A 88 3.88 -14.14 -20.26
CA SER A 88 4.04 -13.84 -21.69
C SER A 88 2.77 -13.25 -22.33
N SER A 89 2.17 -12.25 -21.66
CA SER A 89 0.92 -11.59 -22.04
C SER A 89 -0.34 -12.48 -21.98
N LYS A 90 -0.26 -13.68 -21.41
CA LYS A 90 -1.46 -14.49 -21.15
C LYS A 90 -2.18 -13.99 -19.89
N PRO A 91 -3.51 -14.02 -19.88
CA PRO A 91 -4.27 -13.71 -18.67
C PRO A 91 -3.95 -14.68 -17.54
N LEU A 92 -3.99 -14.22 -16.31
CA LEU A 92 -3.83 -15.07 -15.14
C LEU A 92 -5.10 -15.91 -14.94
N GLY A 93 -4.96 -17.24 -15.01
CA GLY A 93 -6.05 -18.18 -14.81
C GLY A 93 -6.01 -18.85 -13.43
N LEU A 94 -7.06 -19.57 -13.10
CA LEU A 94 -7.17 -20.32 -11.83
C LEU A 94 -6.09 -21.41 -11.70
N TRP A 95 -5.74 -22.04 -12.79
CA TRP A 95 -4.65 -23.04 -12.81
C TRP A 95 -3.28 -22.41 -12.51
N ASP A 96 -3.07 -21.18 -12.93
CA ASP A 96 -1.82 -20.47 -12.62
C ASP A 96 -1.73 -20.13 -11.13
N ILE A 97 -2.86 -19.78 -10.49
CA ILE A 97 -2.95 -19.57 -9.04
C ILE A 97 -2.64 -20.89 -8.31
N ALA A 98 -3.23 -22.00 -8.73
CA ALA A 98 -2.97 -23.30 -8.14
C ALA A 98 -1.49 -23.72 -8.27
N ASP A 99 -0.85 -23.41 -9.41
CA ASP A 99 0.58 -23.65 -9.62
C ASP A 99 1.47 -22.81 -8.69
N MET A 100 1.08 -21.54 -8.46
CA MET A 100 1.78 -20.69 -7.48
C MET A 100 1.66 -21.24 -6.05
N VAL A 101 0.46 -21.68 -5.64
CA VAL A 101 0.24 -22.32 -4.33
C VAL A 101 1.08 -23.59 -4.19
N LYS A 102 1.15 -24.41 -5.24
CA LYS A 102 2.00 -25.60 -5.28
C LYS A 102 3.48 -25.28 -5.07
N LYS A 103 3.98 -24.18 -5.63
CA LYS A 103 5.37 -23.73 -5.42
C LYS A 103 5.64 -23.33 -3.98
N ILE A 104 4.68 -22.64 -3.32
CA ILE A 104 4.77 -22.28 -1.91
C ILE A 104 4.83 -23.55 -1.05
N TYR A 105 3.91 -24.49 -1.29
CA TYR A 105 3.90 -25.78 -0.60
C TYR A 105 5.19 -26.59 -0.81
N GLY A 106 5.70 -26.62 -2.04
CA GLY A 106 6.97 -27.30 -2.37
C GLY A 106 8.20 -26.66 -1.73
N ALA A 107 8.11 -25.41 -1.32
CA ALA A 107 9.14 -24.71 -0.55
C ALA A 107 9.00 -24.90 0.98
N ASN A 108 8.09 -25.78 1.43
CA ASN A 108 7.75 -26.00 2.84
C ASN A 108 7.30 -24.73 3.57
N ALA A 109 6.72 -23.76 2.87
CA ALA A 109 6.16 -22.56 3.47
C ALA A 109 4.70 -22.79 3.88
N PRO A 110 4.24 -22.11 4.95
CA PRO A 110 2.85 -22.25 5.39
C PRO A 110 1.87 -21.78 4.31
N THR A 111 0.80 -22.54 4.11
CA THR A 111 -0.23 -22.27 3.11
C THR A 111 -1.50 -21.64 3.71
N ASP A 112 -1.52 -21.37 5.00
CA ASP A 112 -2.61 -20.70 5.67
C ASP A 112 -2.50 -19.18 5.47
N GLY A 113 -3.63 -18.52 5.17
CA GLY A 113 -3.69 -17.08 5.01
C GLY A 113 -3.03 -16.56 3.72
N LEU A 114 -3.04 -17.37 2.66
CA LEU A 114 -2.55 -16.94 1.35
C LEU A 114 -3.42 -15.83 0.77
N CYS A 115 -2.77 -14.79 0.28
CA CYS A 115 -3.40 -13.65 -0.37
C CYS A 115 -2.77 -13.38 -1.72
N LEU A 116 -3.58 -13.32 -2.76
CA LEU A 116 -3.17 -12.90 -4.09
C LEU A 116 -3.45 -11.40 -4.25
N TRP A 117 -2.39 -10.62 -4.26
CA TRP A 117 -2.46 -9.21 -4.59
C TRP A 117 -2.27 -9.04 -6.08
N CYS A 118 -3.21 -8.37 -6.72
CA CYS A 118 -3.16 -8.14 -8.16
C CYS A 118 -3.76 -6.76 -8.51
N ASP A 119 -3.43 -6.28 -9.69
CA ASP A 119 -4.04 -5.09 -10.24
C ASP A 119 -5.50 -5.37 -10.67
N ALA A 120 -6.28 -4.30 -10.90
CA ALA A 120 -7.69 -4.42 -11.23
C ALA A 120 -7.93 -5.26 -12.50
N THR A 121 -7.09 -5.10 -13.53
CA THR A 121 -7.21 -5.85 -14.78
C THR A 121 -7.04 -7.35 -14.55
N THR A 122 -6.02 -7.73 -13.79
CA THR A 122 -5.75 -9.13 -13.45
C THR A 122 -6.87 -9.72 -12.58
N LEU A 123 -7.42 -8.94 -11.65
CA LEU A 123 -8.56 -9.38 -10.83
C LEU A 123 -9.80 -9.69 -11.68
N PHE A 124 -10.12 -8.82 -12.64
CA PHE A 124 -11.22 -9.09 -13.58
C PHE A 124 -10.95 -10.30 -14.47
N GLN A 125 -9.72 -10.52 -14.91
CA GLN A 125 -9.33 -11.71 -15.70
C GLN A 125 -9.54 -13.00 -14.91
N VAL A 126 -9.10 -13.06 -13.65
CA VAL A 126 -9.31 -14.21 -12.77
C VAL A 126 -10.80 -14.49 -12.56
N ASN A 127 -11.60 -13.46 -12.33
CA ASN A 127 -13.05 -13.61 -12.19
C ASN A 127 -13.69 -14.11 -13.49
N ALA A 128 -13.28 -13.61 -14.65
CA ALA A 128 -13.78 -14.05 -15.96
C ALA A 128 -13.41 -15.53 -16.22
N ASP A 129 -12.19 -15.94 -15.90
CA ASP A 129 -11.75 -17.33 -16.02
C ASP A 129 -12.56 -18.27 -15.12
N ALA A 130 -12.86 -17.82 -13.88
CA ALA A 130 -13.70 -18.57 -12.95
C ALA A 130 -15.12 -18.80 -13.49
N VAL A 131 -15.72 -17.78 -14.07
CA VAL A 131 -17.05 -17.87 -14.69
C VAL A 131 -17.05 -18.78 -15.91
N GLN A 132 -16.04 -18.66 -16.78
CA GLN A 132 -15.90 -19.48 -17.98
C GLN A 132 -15.73 -20.97 -17.65
N ASN A 133 -15.02 -21.29 -16.59
CA ASN A 133 -14.81 -22.65 -16.12
C ASN A 133 -15.94 -23.17 -15.23
N GLY A 134 -17.04 -22.44 -15.06
CA GLY A 134 -18.18 -22.82 -14.25
C GLY A 134 -17.88 -22.91 -12.74
N LEU A 135 -16.80 -22.28 -12.30
CA LEU A 135 -16.41 -22.22 -10.90
C LEU A 135 -17.07 -21.01 -10.22
N THR A 136 -17.63 -21.24 -9.06
CA THR A 136 -18.19 -20.16 -8.27
C THR A 136 -17.09 -19.52 -7.41
N VAL A 137 -16.82 -18.25 -7.66
CA VAL A 137 -15.97 -17.46 -6.74
C VAL A 137 -16.82 -17.14 -5.52
N VAL A 138 -16.49 -17.72 -4.38
CA VAL A 138 -17.23 -17.46 -3.14
C VAL A 138 -16.76 -16.11 -2.58
N PRO A 139 -17.64 -15.11 -2.45
CA PRO A 139 -17.29 -13.87 -1.77
C PRO A 139 -16.91 -14.18 -0.32
N ALA A 140 -15.76 -13.75 0.14
CA ALA A 140 -15.43 -13.88 1.54
C ALA A 140 -16.34 -12.98 2.36
N ALA A 141 -16.94 -13.53 3.42
CA ALA A 141 -17.84 -12.81 4.31
C ALA A 141 -17.13 -11.72 5.15
N ARG A 142 -15.82 -11.55 4.95
CA ARG A 142 -14.98 -10.62 5.72
C ARG A 142 -14.64 -9.39 4.89
N ASN A 143 -15.18 -8.24 5.29
CA ASN A 143 -14.76 -6.94 4.80
C ASN A 143 -13.56 -6.44 5.61
N ILE A 144 -12.44 -6.20 4.93
CA ILE A 144 -11.28 -5.51 5.49
C ILE A 144 -11.23 -4.13 4.82
N ASN A 145 -11.36 -3.06 5.60
CA ASN A 145 -11.35 -1.67 5.10
C ASN A 145 -12.39 -1.39 3.99
N GLY A 146 -13.54 -2.03 4.07
CA GLY A 146 -14.60 -1.84 3.07
C GLY A 146 -14.38 -2.56 1.73
N ILE A 147 -13.31 -3.31 1.57
CA ILE A 147 -13.03 -4.10 0.37
C ILE A 147 -13.60 -5.51 0.55
N SER A 148 -14.40 -5.95 -0.41
CA SER A 148 -14.89 -7.33 -0.46
C SER A 148 -13.79 -8.22 -1.00
N LEU A 149 -13.34 -9.19 -0.19
CA LEU A 149 -12.38 -10.20 -0.61
C LEU A 149 -13.11 -11.38 -1.24
N SER A 150 -12.71 -11.73 -2.46
CA SER A 150 -13.08 -13.00 -3.07
C SER A 150 -12.05 -14.06 -2.69
N SER A 151 -12.44 -15.32 -2.64
CA SER A 151 -11.52 -16.41 -2.35
C SER A 151 -11.57 -17.49 -3.42
N VAL A 152 -10.43 -18.10 -3.69
CA VAL A 152 -10.29 -19.29 -4.53
C VAL A 152 -9.88 -20.45 -3.64
N VAL A 153 -10.70 -21.49 -3.59
CA VAL A 153 -10.40 -22.69 -2.83
C VAL A 153 -9.56 -23.63 -3.69
N THR A 154 -8.38 -23.96 -3.22
CA THR A 154 -7.51 -24.97 -3.85
C THR A 154 -7.41 -26.20 -2.95
N PRO A 155 -7.02 -27.38 -3.46
CA PRO A 155 -6.83 -28.58 -2.63
C PRO A 155 -5.78 -28.43 -1.52
N ILE A 156 -4.89 -27.44 -1.63
CA ILE A 156 -3.77 -27.21 -0.70
C ILE A 156 -4.11 -26.10 0.31
N GLY A 157 -4.97 -25.14 -0.08
CA GLY A 157 -5.32 -24.03 0.78
C GLY A 157 -6.26 -23.04 0.09
N VAL A 158 -6.72 -22.07 0.86
CA VAL A 158 -7.61 -20.99 0.38
C VAL A 158 -6.76 -19.76 0.05
N VAL A 159 -6.94 -19.21 -1.13
CA VAL A 159 -6.30 -17.98 -1.59
C VAL A 159 -7.33 -16.86 -1.61
N TYR A 160 -7.07 -15.80 -0.87
CA TYR A 160 -7.89 -14.59 -0.87
C TYR A 160 -7.40 -13.61 -1.93
N LEU A 161 -8.31 -13.12 -2.75
CA LEU A 161 -8.01 -12.15 -3.80
C LEU A 161 -8.11 -10.73 -3.21
N TYR A 162 -7.08 -9.92 -3.46
CA TYR A 162 -7.00 -8.54 -2.97
C TYR A 162 -6.50 -7.60 -4.07
N LEU A 163 -7.16 -6.44 -4.19
CA LEU A 163 -6.73 -5.37 -5.08
C LEU A 163 -5.54 -4.64 -4.48
N GLY A 164 -4.39 -4.69 -5.14
CA GLY A 164 -3.20 -3.96 -4.75
C GLY A 164 -3.06 -2.66 -5.53
N GLU A 165 -3.30 -1.51 -4.90
CA GLU A 165 -3.28 -0.21 -5.56
C GLU A 165 -1.92 0.16 -6.15
N TYR A 166 -0.83 -0.26 -5.50
CA TYR A 166 0.54 0.11 -5.88
C TYR A 166 1.31 -1.00 -6.58
N LEU A 167 0.64 -2.03 -7.06
CA LEU A 167 1.30 -3.05 -7.87
C LEU A 167 1.53 -2.54 -9.30
N PRO A 168 2.67 -2.88 -9.91
CA PRO A 168 2.87 -2.64 -11.34
C PRO A 168 1.78 -3.34 -12.16
N VAL A 169 1.29 -2.68 -13.20
CA VAL A 169 0.27 -3.24 -14.10
C VAL A 169 0.74 -4.58 -14.67
N GLY A 170 -0.15 -5.57 -14.65
CA GLY A 170 0.16 -6.93 -15.11
C GLY A 170 1.02 -7.75 -14.16
N THR A 171 1.15 -7.33 -12.91
CA THR A 171 1.86 -8.07 -11.86
C THR A 171 0.87 -8.60 -10.82
N ALA A 172 1.05 -9.85 -10.42
CA ALA A 172 0.33 -10.44 -9.30
C ALA A 172 1.33 -11.05 -8.32
N LEU A 173 1.11 -10.85 -7.03
CA LEU A 173 1.93 -11.38 -5.94
C LEU A 173 1.10 -12.31 -5.08
N LEU A 174 1.50 -13.58 -4.99
CA LEU A 174 0.91 -14.51 -4.01
C LEU A 174 1.77 -14.49 -2.75
N LEU A 175 1.19 -14.01 -1.68
CA LEU A 175 1.85 -13.75 -0.40
C LEU A 175 1.17 -14.50 0.73
N ASN A 176 1.94 -14.89 1.72
CA ASN A 176 1.38 -15.34 2.99
C ASN A 176 1.43 -14.19 3.99
N LEU A 177 0.26 -13.64 4.33
CA LEU A 177 0.17 -12.50 5.24
C LEU A 177 0.53 -12.84 6.69
N SER A 178 0.52 -14.12 7.07
CA SER A 178 0.88 -14.52 8.44
C SER A 178 2.38 -14.36 8.74
N VAL A 179 3.22 -14.36 7.70
CA VAL A 179 4.68 -14.24 7.83
C VAL A 179 5.21 -12.87 7.40
N LEU A 180 4.33 -11.97 6.96
CA LEU A 180 4.69 -10.62 6.56
C LEU A 180 4.32 -9.64 7.67
N ALA A 181 5.29 -8.84 8.10
CA ALA A 181 5.05 -7.76 9.04
C ALA A 181 5.93 -6.56 8.69
N PRO A 182 5.40 -5.34 8.77
CA PRO A 182 6.20 -4.14 8.66
C PRO A 182 7.11 -4.02 9.88
N VAL A 183 8.40 -3.77 9.65
CA VAL A 183 9.39 -3.58 10.72
C VAL A 183 9.75 -2.10 10.77
N TYR A 184 9.48 -1.48 11.91
CA TYR A 184 9.81 -0.09 12.18
C TYR A 184 10.97 -0.01 13.16
N GLN A 185 11.80 1.01 12.98
CA GLN A 185 12.86 1.35 13.93
C GLN A 185 12.47 2.62 14.68
N PRO A 186 11.98 2.50 15.92
CA PRO A 186 11.54 3.66 16.67
C PRO A 186 12.73 4.54 17.09
N VAL A 187 12.54 5.85 17.01
CA VAL A 187 13.48 6.82 17.55
C VAL A 187 13.28 6.89 19.07
N PRO A 188 14.33 6.73 19.90
CA PRO A 188 14.21 6.81 21.34
C PRO A 188 13.55 8.10 21.80
N GLY A 189 12.47 7.97 22.59
CA GLY A 189 11.69 9.10 23.12
C GLY A 189 10.71 9.74 22.13
N LYS A 190 10.70 9.36 20.84
CA LYS A 190 9.82 9.96 19.81
C LYS A 190 8.91 8.94 19.09
N GLY A 191 9.29 7.64 19.10
CA GLY A 191 8.52 6.59 18.42
C GLY A 191 8.79 6.50 16.92
N ASN A 192 7.83 5.90 16.18
CA ASN A 192 7.95 5.66 14.73
C ASN A 192 7.51 6.86 13.89
N PHE A 193 6.53 7.60 14.37
CA PHE A 193 5.99 8.80 13.75
C PHE A 193 6.03 9.95 14.75
N PHE A 194 6.59 11.07 14.34
CA PHE A 194 6.62 12.26 15.17
C PHE A 194 6.60 13.53 14.33
N LEU A 195 6.03 14.57 14.88
CA LEU A 195 6.06 15.92 14.35
C LEU A 195 7.06 16.75 15.16
N GLU A 196 8.00 17.37 14.48
CA GLU A 196 9.02 18.21 15.11
C GLU A 196 8.91 19.65 14.59
N PRO A 197 8.73 20.65 15.48
CA PRO A 197 8.74 22.03 15.05
C PRO A 197 10.14 22.43 14.59
N LEU A 198 10.25 22.89 13.35
CA LEU A 198 11.48 23.48 12.84
C LEU A 198 11.61 24.91 13.38
N ALA A 199 12.86 25.38 13.52
CA ALA A 199 13.12 26.75 13.92
C ALA A 199 12.45 27.73 12.95
N LYS A 200 11.82 28.78 13.50
CA LYS A 200 11.23 29.85 12.70
C LYS A 200 12.34 30.55 11.92
N VAL A 201 12.27 30.52 10.61
CA VAL A 201 13.19 31.24 9.74
C VAL A 201 12.49 32.52 9.27
N GLY A 202 12.93 33.65 9.79
CA GLY A 202 12.48 34.98 9.41
C GLY A 202 11.16 35.39 10.07
N ALA A 203 11.14 36.59 10.59
CA ALA A 203 9.94 37.36 10.85
C ALA A 203 9.59 38.20 9.62
#